data_1473776e5f3d5fbd31e5a583831be349
#
_entry.id   1473776e5f3d5fbd31e5a583831be349
#
_cell.length_a   1.000
_cell.length_b   1.000
_cell.length_c   1.000
_cell.angle_alpha   90.00
_cell.angle_beta   90.00
_cell.angle_gamma   90.00
#
_symmetry.space_group_name_H-M   'P 1'
#
loop_
_entity.id
_entity.type
_entity.pdbx_description
1 polymer ?
#
loop_
_entity_poly.entity_id
_entity_poly.type
_entity_poly.pdbx_seq_one_letter_code
_entity_poly.pdbx_strand_id
1 'polypeptide(L)'
;MIHILHLGKIGLYVKFLKVNIGERKPCVLHTAQSQVLKKLLEGKSVAVSAPTSFGKSFVIDAFIAIKQPINVVILVPTVALADETRRRICRKFSHQYKIITTTDVELAEKNILVFPQERAFAYIDKLPSIDILIVDEFYKASTNFDLERSSTLLSSMVELGKKAKQRYYLAPNIHEIEENVFTEGDDISAYGF
;
A
#
# COMPACT_ATOMS: atom_id res chain seq x y z
N MET A 1 -7.15 -9.53 -16.93
CA MET A 1 -6.65 -10.82 -17.44
C MET A 1 -5.18 -10.94 -17.07
N ILE A 2 -4.84 -11.91 -16.24
CA ILE A 2 -3.47 -12.13 -15.77
C ILE A 2 -2.79 -13.04 -16.78
N HIS A 3 -1.81 -12.53 -17.54
CA HIS A 3 -1.01 -13.34 -18.45
C HIS A 3 0.27 -13.79 -17.76
N ILE A 4 0.37 -15.09 -17.49
CA ILE A 4 1.61 -15.71 -17.02
C ILE A 4 2.40 -16.13 -18.25
N LEU A 5 3.50 -15.43 -18.56
CA LEU A 5 4.42 -15.86 -19.62
C LEU A 5 5.44 -16.84 -19.04
N HIS A 6 5.43 -18.07 -19.57
CA HIS A 6 6.51 -19.03 -19.39
C HIS A 6 7.57 -18.77 -20.46
N LEU A 7 8.71 -18.24 -20.09
CA LEU A 7 9.92 -18.27 -20.92
C LEU A 7 10.77 -19.46 -20.48
N GLY A 8 10.69 -20.52 -21.24
CA GLY A 8 11.49 -21.73 -21.00
C GLY A 8 12.88 -21.62 -21.57
N LYS A 9 13.81 -22.24 -20.82
CA LYS A 9 15.21 -22.65 -21.07
C LYS A 9 16.27 -21.62 -20.74
N ILE A 10 16.76 -21.76 -19.60
CA ILE A 10 18.09 -21.74 -18.96
C ILE A 10 17.84 -21.34 -17.49
N GLY A 11 17.88 -22.30 -16.57
CA GLY A 11 18.19 -22.21 -15.14
C GLY A 11 17.65 -21.08 -14.23
N LEU A 12 16.99 -20.04 -14.72
CA LEU A 12 16.44 -18.93 -13.95
C LEU A 12 14.95 -18.75 -14.31
N TYR A 13 14.05 -19.28 -13.48
CA TYR A 13 12.61 -19.02 -13.62
C TYR A 13 12.28 -17.60 -13.12
N VAL A 14 12.48 -16.59 -13.94
CA VAL A 14 11.96 -15.25 -13.66
C VAL A 14 10.49 -15.22 -14.13
N LYS A 15 9.57 -15.43 -13.20
CA LYS A 15 8.13 -15.25 -13.47
C LYS A 15 7.81 -13.77 -13.51
N PHE A 16 7.65 -13.20 -14.70
CA PHE A 16 7.14 -11.86 -14.88
C PHE A 16 5.61 -11.85 -14.89
N LEU A 17 4.99 -11.07 -14.03
CA LEU A 17 3.56 -10.84 -14.06
C LEU A 17 3.29 -9.55 -14.86
N LYS A 18 2.58 -9.65 -15.98
CA LYS A 18 2.09 -8.48 -16.71
C LYS A 18 0.73 -8.06 -16.15
N VAL A 19 0.65 -6.82 -15.69
CA VAL A 19 -0.59 -6.25 -15.14
C VAL A 19 -0.94 -4.98 -15.90
N ASN A 20 -2.19 -4.85 -16.30
CA ASN A 20 -2.72 -3.60 -16.84
C ASN A 20 -3.17 -2.72 -15.66
N ILE A 21 -2.47 -1.62 -15.45
CA ILE A 21 -2.70 -0.65 -14.37
C ILE A 21 -3.24 0.69 -14.89
N GLY A 22 -3.98 0.67 -16.00
CA GLY A 22 -4.52 1.89 -16.62
C GLY A 22 -3.52 2.68 -17.47
N GLU A 23 -2.34 2.12 -17.73
CA GLU A 23 -1.35 2.71 -18.64
C GLU A 23 -1.43 2.09 -20.05
N ARG A 24 -0.91 2.81 -21.07
CA ARG A 24 -0.93 2.36 -22.48
C ARG A 24 -0.23 1.02 -22.70
N LYS A 25 0.71 0.65 -21.83
CA LYS A 25 1.44 -0.64 -21.88
C LYS A 25 1.30 -1.38 -20.58
N PRO A 26 1.16 -2.71 -20.60
CA PRO A 26 1.16 -3.52 -19.38
C PRO A 26 2.48 -3.34 -18.63
N CYS A 27 2.39 -3.13 -17.32
CA CYS A 27 3.57 -3.12 -16.45
C CYS A 27 4.05 -4.55 -16.17
N VAL A 28 5.37 -4.72 -16.13
CA VAL A 28 6.03 -5.99 -15.80
C VAL A 28 6.55 -5.90 -14.37
N LEU A 29 6.06 -6.79 -13.52
CA LEU A 29 6.50 -6.89 -12.13
C LEU A 29 7.70 -7.84 -12.04
N HIS A 30 8.72 -7.45 -11.26
CA HIS A 30 9.82 -8.34 -10.89
C HIS A 30 9.36 -9.48 -9.99
N THR A 31 10.16 -10.53 -9.88
CA THR A 31 9.81 -11.73 -9.09
C THR A 31 9.38 -11.38 -7.67
N ALA A 32 10.15 -10.56 -6.95
CA ALA A 32 9.82 -10.17 -5.58
C ALA A 32 8.55 -9.33 -5.50
N GLN A 33 8.33 -8.37 -6.43
CA GLN A 33 7.07 -7.63 -6.52
C GLN A 33 5.88 -8.56 -6.77
N SER A 34 6.06 -9.56 -7.64
CA SER A 34 5.03 -10.56 -7.96
C SER A 34 4.69 -11.43 -6.75
N GLN A 35 5.66 -11.77 -5.91
CA GLN A 35 5.45 -12.52 -4.67
C GLN A 35 4.65 -11.71 -3.66
N VAL A 36 5.02 -10.43 -3.44
CA VAL A 36 4.28 -9.51 -2.57
C VAL A 36 2.84 -9.36 -3.07
N LEU A 37 2.67 -9.08 -4.37
CA LEU A 37 1.34 -8.93 -4.96
C LEU A 37 0.50 -10.19 -4.79
N LYS A 38 1.08 -11.38 -4.97
CA LYS A 38 0.39 -12.66 -4.78
C LYS A 38 -0.15 -12.77 -3.35
N LYS A 39 0.69 -12.50 -2.33
CA LYS A 39 0.27 -12.53 -0.92
C LYS A 39 -0.89 -11.55 -0.66
N LEU A 40 -0.80 -10.33 -1.19
CA LEU A 40 -1.88 -9.35 -1.07
C LEU A 40 -3.16 -9.83 -1.77
N LEU A 41 -3.09 -10.45 -2.94
CA LEU A 41 -4.26 -10.98 -3.65
C LEU A 41 -4.90 -12.17 -2.92
N GLU A 42 -4.11 -12.94 -2.18
CA GLU A 42 -4.58 -14.01 -1.28
C GLU A 42 -5.26 -13.47 0.00
N GLY A 43 -5.29 -12.15 0.20
CA GLY A 43 -5.89 -11.52 1.37
C GLY A 43 -4.98 -11.42 2.59
N LYS A 44 -3.69 -11.72 2.44
CA LYS A 44 -2.72 -11.62 3.54
C LYS A 44 -2.31 -10.16 3.77
N SER A 45 -2.14 -9.80 5.02
CA SER A 45 -1.44 -8.57 5.39
C SER A 45 0.06 -8.78 5.23
N VAL A 46 0.77 -7.76 4.74
CA VAL A 46 2.19 -7.90 4.39
C VAL A 46 2.95 -6.65 4.84
N ALA A 47 4.08 -6.84 5.51
CA ALA A 47 5.07 -5.79 5.75
C ALA A 47 6.29 -6.01 4.84
N VAL A 48 6.70 -4.97 4.12
CA VAL A 48 7.83 -5.02 3.17
C VAL A 48 8.86 -3.98 3.50
N SER A 49 10.08 -4.43 3.76
CA SER A 49 11.27 -3.60 3.77
C SER A 49 12.00 -3.76 2.44
N ALA A 50 12.09 -2.70 1.66
CA ALA A 50 12.73 -2.73 0.36
C ALA A 50 13.23 -1.33 -0.06
N PRO A 51 14.29 -1.23 -0.87
CA PRO A 51 14.81 0.04 -1.35
C PRO A 51 13.76 0.80 -2.17
N THR A 52 13.96 2.10 -2.34
CA THR A 52 13.06 2.96 -3.12
C THR A 52 12.91 2.47 -4.56
N SER A 53 13.97 1.92 -5.13
CA SER A 53 14.01 1.32 -6.47
C SER A 53 13.17 0.05 -6.62
N PHE A 54 12.72 -0.55 -5.52
CA PHE A 54 11.85 -1.74 -5.56
C PHE A 54 10.53 -1.50 -6.31
N GLY A 55 10.10 -0.25 -6.46
CA GLY A 55 8.84 0.06 -7.12
C GLY A 55 7.60 -0.31 -6.29
N LYS A 56 7.63 -0.02 -4.99
CA LYS A 56 6.54 -0.27 -4.03
C LYS A 56 5.19 0.23 -4.55
N SER A 57 5.17 1.40 -5.20
CA SER A 57 3.98 2.01 -5.80
C SER A 57 3.37 1.17 -6.94
N PHE A 58 4.16 0.41 -7.69
CA PHE A 58 3.66 -0.49 -8.72
C PHE A 58 2.85 -1.66 -8.14
N VAL A 59 3.28 -2.19 -7.00
CA VAL A 59 2.55 -3.27 -6.31
C VAL A 59 1.18 -2.77 -5.84
N ILE A 60 1.13 -1.54 -5.29
CA ILE A 60 -0.13 -0.88 -4.89
C ILE A 60 -1.06 -0.74 -6.10
N ASP A 61 -0.56 -0.17 -7.19
CA ASP A 61 -1.36 0.07 -8.39
C ASP A 61 -1.86 -1.24 -9.01
N ALA A 62 -1.01 -2.27 -9.05
CA ALA A 62 -1.38 -3.59 -9.53
C ALA A 62 -2.46 -4.25 -8.65
N PHE A 63 -2.34 -4.13 -7.33
CA PHE A 63 -3.35 -4.64 -6.39
C PHE A 63 -4.70 -3.96 -6.60
N ILE A 64 -4.73 -2.62 -6.65
CA ILE A 64 -5.97 -1.86 -6.87
C ILE A 64 -6.62 -2.25 -8.21
N ALA A 65 -5.83 -2.35 -9.28
CA ALA A 65 -6.32 -2.69 -10.61
C ALA A 65 -6.93 -4.10 -10.69
N ILE A 66 -6.36 -5.08 -9.98
CA ILE A 66 -6.79 -6.48 -10.02
C ILE A 66 -7.94 -6.73 -9.03
N LYS A 67 -7.75 -6.34 -7.77
CA LYS A 67 -8.69 -6.66 -6.67
C LYS A 67 -9.91 -5.75 -6.65
N GLN A 68 -9.74 -4.52 -7.15
CA GLN A 68 -10.78 -3.48 -7.17
C GLN A 68 -11.47 -3.27 -5.81
N PRO A 69 -10.71 -3.04 -4.73
CA PRO A 69 -11.27 -2.86 -3.39
C PRO A 69 -12.21 -1.64 -3.36
N ILE A 70 -13.16 -1.63 -2.44
CA ILE A 70 -14.15 -0.53 -2.29
C ILE A 70 -13.49 0.66 -1.61
N ASN A 71 -12.89 0.45 -0.45
CA ASN A 71 -12.25 1.50 0.34
C ASN A 71 -10.75 1.19 0.54
N VAL A 72 -9.92 2.00 -0.10
CA VAL A 72 -8.45 1.98 0.05
C VAL A 72 -8.03 3.19 0.86
N VAL A 73 -7.24 2.97 1.91
CA VAL A 73 -6.61 4.08 2.65
C VAL A 73 -5.10 3.99 2.48
N ILE A 74 -4.50 5.10 2.05
CA ILE A 74 -3.05 5.23 1.88
C ILE A 74 -2.55 6.32 2.82
N LEU A 75 -1.82 5.92 3.84
CA LEU A 75 -1.11 6.85 4.73
C LEU A 75 0.28 7.13 4.19
N VAL A 76 0.63 8.39 4.16
CA VAL A 76 1.94 8.86 3.71
C VAL A 76 2.54 9.83 4.75
N PRO A 77 3.87 9.92 4.85
CA PRO A 77 4.49 10.69 5.93
C PRO A 77 4.39 12.21 5.77
N THR A 78 4.14 12.72 4.58
CA THR A 78 4.13 14.18 4.33
C THR A 78 3.03 14.60 3.35
N VAL A 79 2.62 15.86 3.43
CA VAL A 79 1.66 16.46 2.49
C VAL A 79 2.19 16.45 1.06
N ALA A 80 3.50 16.66 0.86
CA ALA A 80 4.11 16.62 -0.46
C ALA A 80 3.98 15.23 -1.10
N LEU A 81 4.24 14.17 -0.32
CA LEU A 81 4.11 12.79 -0.80
C LEU A 81 2.63 12.40 -0.99
N ALA A 82 1.72 12.97 -0.19
CA ALA A 82 0.28 12.82 -0.41
C ALA A 82 -0.13 13.39 -1.78
N ASP A 83 0.35 14.58 -2.14
CA ASP A 83 0.03 15.20 -3.43
C ASP A 83 0.64 14.42 -4.62
N GLU A 84 1.88 13.96 -4.50
CA GLU A 84 2.50 13.09 -5.50
C GLU A 84 1.71 11.79 -5.70
N THR A 85 1.37 11.11 -4.60
CA THR A 85 0.58 9.88 -4.61
C THR A 85 -0.81 10.14 -5.20
N ARG A 86 -1.47 11.24 -4.81
CA ARG A 86 -2.75 11.66 -5.38
C ARG A 86 -2.67 11.80 -6.90
N ARG A 87 -1.67 12.54 -7.42
CA ARG A 87 -1.51 12.75 -8.88
C ARG A 87 -1.34 11.42 -9.62
N ARG A 88 -0.53 10.51 -9.06
CA ARG A 88 -0.32 9.17 -9.61
C ARG A 88 -1.62 8.35 -9.64
N ILE A 89 -2.33 8.30 -8.53
CA ILE A 89 -3.58 7.55 -8.37
C ILE A 89 -4.69 8.15 -9.23
N CYS A 90 -4.86 9.48 -9.25
CA CYS A 90 -5.86 10.16 -10.09
C CYS A 90 -5.68 9.79 -11.57
N ARG A 91 -4.46 9.83 -12.08
CA ARG A 91 -4.16 9.50 -13.48
C ARG A 91 -4.60 8.10 -13.87
N LYS A 92 -4.54 7.14 -12.93
CA LYS A 92 -4.81 5.73 -13.19
C LYS A 92 -6.22 5.29 -12.85
N PHE A 93 -6.82 5.87 -11.81
CA PHE A 93 -8.02 5.31 -11.19
C PHE A 93 -9.19 6.29 -11.03
N SER A 94 -9.06 7.58 -11.38
CA SER A 94 -10.13 8.56 -11.21
C SER A 94 -11.42 8.25 -11.98
N HIS A 95 -11.34 7.38 -13.00
CA HIS A 95 -12.51 6.93 -13.75
C HIS A 95 -13.35 5.86 -13.02
N GLN A 96 -12.80 5.24 -11.96
CA GLN A 96 -13.46 4.18 -11.19
C GLN A 96 -13.59 4.52 -9.71
N TYR A 97 -12.76 5.42 -9.20
CA TYR A 97 -12.65 5.75 -7.78
C TYR A 97 -12.77 7.25 -7.54
N LYS A 98 -13.46 7.60 -6.46
CA LYS A 98 -13.34 8.94 -5.89
C LYS A 98 -12.04 9.02 -5.11
N ILE A 99 -11.17 9.97 -5.49
CA ILE A 99 -9.90 10.19 -4.80
C ILE A 99 -10.08 11.29 -3.76
N ILE A 100 -9.86 10.94 -2.50
CA ILE A 100 -10.13 11.82 -1.35
C ILE A 100 -8.81 12.17 -0.66
N THR A 101 -8.56 13.47 -0.49
CA THR A 101 -7.35 14.00 0.17
C THR A 101 -7.68 15.03 1.26
N THR A 102 -8.95 15.36 1.43
CA THR A 102 -9.45 16.31 2.43
C THR A 102 -10.56 15.67 3.27
N THR A 103 -10.80 16.22 4.46
CA THR A 103 -11.70 15.61 5.45
C THR A 103 -13.18 15.93 5.25
N ASP A 104 -13.51 16.87 4.37
CA ASP A 104 -14.87 17.41 4.21
C ASP A 104 -15.63 16.81 3.00
N VAL A 105 -15.12 15.69 2.48
CA VAL A 105 -15.66 15.05 1.29
C VAL A 105 -16.41 13.79 1.68
N GLU A 106 -17.63 13.62 1.18
CA GLU A 106 -18.41 12.38 1.36
C GLU A 106 -17.83 11.23 0.56
N LEU A 107 -18.07 10.00 1.04
CA LEU A 107 -17.70 8.79 0.32
C LEU A 107 -18.58 8.59 -0.92
N ALA A 108 -18.01 7.96 -1.93
CA ALA A 108 -18.70 7.41 -3.09
C ALA A 108 -18.77 5.88 -2.99
N GLU A 109 -19.23 5.21 -4.03
CA GLU A 109 -19.27 3.74 -4.09
C GLU A 109 -17.88 3.11 -3.94
N LYS A 110 -16.85 3.70 -4.59
CA LYS A 110 -15.46 3.25 -4.46
C LYS A 110 -14.56 4.46 -4.16
N ASN A 111 -13.71 4.31 -3.16
CA ASN A 111 -12.88 5.41 -2.66
C ASN A 111 -11.42 5.00 -2.52
N ILE A 112 -10.54 5.93 -2.86
CA ILE A 112 -9.12 5.88 -2.49
C ILE A 112 -8.80 7.14 -1.70
N LEU A 113 -8.50 6.97 -0.43
CA LEU A 113 -8.15 8.05 0.48
C LEU A 113 -6.63 8.13 0.58
N VAL A 114 -6.06 9.30 0.33
CA VAL A 114 -4.62 9.54 0.44
C VAL A 114 -4.39 10.65 1.43
N PHE A 115 -3.91 10.30 2.62
CA PHE A 115 -3.78 11.23 3.73
C PHE A 115 -2.37 11.22 4.31
N PRO A 116 -1.84 12.39 4.70
CA PRO A 116 -0.86 12.43 5.75
C PRO A 116 -1.51 11.98 7.06
N GLN A 117 -0.71 11.43 7.96
CA GLN A 117 -1.18 10.83 9.22
C GLN A 117 -2.09 11.74 10.04
N GLU A 118 -1.81 13.03 10.05
CA GLU A 118 -2.57 14.03 10.83
C GLU A 118 -4.02 14.18 10.34
N ARG A 119 -4.25 14.01 9.02
CA ARG A 119 -5.60 14.08 8.43
C ARG A 119 -6.39 12.80 8.57
N ALA A 120 -5.69 11.67 8.69
CA ALA A 120 -6.33 10.36 8.78
C ALA A 120 -7.28 10.27 9.98
N PHE A 121 -6.89 10.85 11.12
CA PHE A 121 -7.70 10.88 12.34
C PHE A 121 -9.10 11.47 12.13
N ALA A 122 -9.17 12.59 11.44
CA ALA A 122 -10.45 13.29 11.24
C ALA A 122 -11.43 12.51 10.33
N TYR A 123 -10.93 11.46 9.66
CA TYR A 123 -11.75 10.67 8.73
C TYR A 123 -12.10 9.26 9.23
N ILE A 124 -11.50 8.83 10.36
CA ILE A 124 -11.67 7.47 10.88
C ILE A 124 -13.13 7.12 11.11
N ASP A 125 -13.90 8.02 11.71
CA ASP A 125 -15.31 7.75 12.06
C ASP A 125 -16.24 7.72 10.83
N LYS A 126 -15.85 8.35 9.74
CA LYS A 126 -16.62 8.37 8.49
C LYS A 126 -16.45 7.08 7.67
N LEU A 127 -15.42 6.27 7.95
CA LEU A 127 -15.15 5.05 7.23
C LEU A 127 -15.86 3.85 7.88
N PRO A 128 -16.82 3.23 7.21
CA PRO A 128 -17.51 2.04 7.74
C PRO A 128 -16.58 0.82 7.79
N SER A 129 -15.74 0.65 6.78
CA SER A 129 -14.74 -0.42 6.68
C SER A 129 -13.64 -0.03 5.69
N ILE A 130 -12.47 -0.62 5.84
CA ILE A 130 -11.33 -0.46 4.96
C ILE A 130 -10.97 -1.82 4.38
N ASP A 131 -10.94 -1.96 3.05
CA ASP A 131 -10.54 -3.23 2.44
C ASP A 131 -9.03 -3.43 2.52
N ILE A 132 -8.27 -2.35 2.30
CA ILE A 132 -6.82 -2.35 2.52
C ILE A 132 -6.33 -1.02 3.08
N LEU A 133 -5.55 -1.10 4.15
CA LEU A 133 -4.77 0.00 4.71
C LEU A 133 -3.32 -0.13 4.22
N ILE A 134 -2.83 0.89 3.55
CA ILE A 134 -1.46 0.99 3.06
C ILE A 134 -0.75 2.09 3.85
N VAL A 135 0.37 1.77 4.48
CA VAL A 135 1.16 2.74 5.25
C VAL A 135 2.55 2.82 4.66
N ASP A 136 2.86 3.95 4.04
CA ASP A 136 4.20 4.20 3.52
C ASP A 136 5.10 4.77 4.60
N GLU A 137 6.34 4.31 4.63
CA GLU A 137 7.35 4.69 5.64
C GLU A 137 6.88 4.42 7.09
N PHE A 138 6.21 3.28 7.33
CA PHE A 138 5.64 2.92 8.65
C PHE A 138 6.68 2.91 9.78
N TYR A 139 7.97 2.72 9.49
CA TYR A 139 9.05 2.76 10.48
C TYR A 139 9.15 4.10 11.22
N LYS A 140 8.61 5.16 10.66
CA LYS A 140 8.52 6.48 11.32
C LYS A 140 7.55 6.50 12.50
N ALA A 141 6.77 5.43 12.69
CA ALA A 141 6.02 5.21 13.92
C ALA A 141 6.91 4.83 15.12
N SER A 142 8.18 4.51 14.89
CA SER A 142 9.13 4.26 15.97
C SER A 142 9.48 5.56 16.73
N THR A 143 9.55 5.46 18.06
CA THR A 143 9.85 6.57 18.97
C THR A 143 11.26 7.18 18.80
N ASN A 144 12.12 6.52 18.02
CA ASN A 144 13.47 7.01 17.69
C ASN A 144 13.47 8.20 16.69
N PHE A 145 12.30 8.53 16.13
CA PHE A 145 12.15 9.67 15.24
C PHE A 145 11.54 10.86 15.99
N ASP A 146 10.50 11.47 15.50
CA ASP A 146 9.81 12.59 16.12
C ASP A 146 8.68 12.04 17.02
N LEU A 147 8.74 12.27 18.35
CA LEU A 147 7.80 11.71 19.31
C LEU A 147 6.34 12.09 19.04
N GLU A 148 6.06 13.33 18.65
CA GLU A 148 4.69 13.76 18.35
C GLU A 148 4.15 13.14 17.07
N ARG A 149 4.97 13.13 16.02
CA ARG A 149 4.59 12.53 14.73
C ARG A 149 4.51 11.02 14.81
N SER A 150 5.42 10.39 15.56
CA SER A 150 5.40 8.94 15.79
C SER A 150 4.13 8.51 16.51
N SER A 151 3.72 9.23 17.57
CA SER A 151 2.50 8.90 18.33
C SER A 151 1.23 9.07 17.50
N THR A 152 1.18 10.11 16.65
CA THR A 152 0.04 10.35 15.74
C THR A 152 -0.06 9.28 14.66
N LEU A 153 1.08 8.90 14.06
CA LEU A 153 1.11 7.81 13.07
C LEU A 153 0.69 6.49 13.71
N LEU A 154 1.25 6.18 14.87
CA LEU A 154 0.95 4.98 15.62
C LEU A 154 -0.54 4.86 15.92
N SER A 155 -1.13 5.91 16.48
CA SER A 155 -2.55 5.95 16.80
C SER A 155 -3.42 5.82 15.54
N SER A 156 -3.05 6.50 14.44
CA SER A 156 -3.74 6.36 13.15
C SER A 156 -3.67 4.94 12.61
N MET A 157 -2.49 4.29 12.72
CA MET A 157 -2.31 2.89 12.29
C MET A 157 -3.17 1.93 13.11
N VAL A 158 -3.26 2.14 14.45
CA VAL A 158 -4.10 1.31 15.33
C VAL A 158 -5.57 1.44 14.96
N GLU A 159 -6.08 2.66 14.93
CA GLU A 159 -7.51 2.88 14.74
C GLU A 159 -7.98 2.50 13.32
N LEU A 160 -7.21 2.86 12.29
CA LEU A 160 -7.50 2.43 10.92
C LEU A 160 -7.27 0.92 10.74
N GLY A 161 -6.26 0.36 11.41
CA GLY A 161 -5.96 -1.07 11.38
C GLY A 161 -7.10 -1.93 11.93
N LYS A 162 -7.81 -1.47 12.98
CA LYS A 162 -9.00 -2.15 13.51
C LYS A 162 -10.14 -2.24 12.49
N LYS A 163 -10.25 -1.25 11.59
CA LYS A 163 -11.28 -1.21 10.52
C LYS A 163 -10.84 -1.88 9.23
N ALA A 164 -9.53 -2.17 9.10
CA ALA A 164 -8.94 -2.71 7.87
C ALA A 164 -9.00 -4.23 7.83
N LYS A 165 -9.52 -4.78 6.74
CA LYS A 165 -9.52 -6.22 6.47
C LYS A 165 -8.10 -6.72 6.15
N GLN A 166 -7.28 -5.85 5.56
CA GLN A 166 -5.93 -6.17 5.10
C GLN A 166 -5.02 -4.97 5.28
N ARG A 167 -3.74 -5.21 5.56
CA ARG A 167 -2.72 -4.18 5.80
C ARG A 167 -1.52 -4.40 4.89
N TYR A 168 -0.95 -3.30 4.38
CA TYR A 168 0.27 -3.30 3.59
C TYR A 168 1.21 -2.23 4.11
N TYR A 169 2.22 -2.64 4.85
CA TYR A 169 3.20 -1.76 5.46
C TYR A 169 4.47 -1.69 4.63
N LEU A 170 4.95 -0.47 4.37
CA LEU A 170 6.09 -0.19 3.53
C LEU A 170 7.18 0.53 4.30
N ALA A 171 8.41 0.04 4.19
CA ALA A 171 9.60 0.69 4.71
C ALA A 171 10.68 0.79 3.63
N PRO A 172 11.61 1.76 3.74
CA PRO A 172 12.87 1.68 3.03
C PRO A 172 13.68 0.50 3.57
N ASN A 173 14.85 0.27 2.98
CA ASN A 173 15.73 -0.84 3.34
C ASN A 173 16.16 -0.76 4.83
N ILE A 174 15.33 -1.33 5.71
CA ILE A 174 15.63 -1.54 7.13
C ILE A 174 16.01 -3.00 7.32
N HIS A 175 17.05 -3.25 8.12
CA HIS A 175 17.64 -4.57 8.25
C HIS A 175 16.72 -5.56 8.97
N GLU A 176 15.86 -5.08 9.86
CA GLU A 176 15.02 -5.92 10.70
C GLU A 176 13.65 -5.26 10.94
N ILE A 177 12.59 -6.01 10.77
CA ILE A 177 11.24 -5.64 11.21
C ILE A 177 10.92 -6.60 12.35
N GLU A 178 10.99 -6.12 13.57
CA GLU A 178 10.56 -6.89 14.74
C GLU A 178 9.04 -7.06 14.70
N GLU A 179 8.60 -8.28 15.05
CA GLU A 179 7.18 -8.54 15.25
C GLU A 179 6.67 -7.72 16.43
N ASN A 180 5.60 -6.99 16.21
CA ASN A 180 5.00 -6.12 17.22
C ASN A 180 3.47 -6.13 17.10
N VAL A 181 2.78 -5.42 17.98
CA VAL A 181 1.32 -5.37 18.06
C VAL A 181 0.64 -4.99 16.73
N PHE A 182 1.35 -4.31 15.80
CA PHE A 182 0.82 -3.91 14.48
C PHE A 182 1.03 -4.96 13.41
N THR A 183 2.04 -5.81 13.60
CA THR A 183 2.46 -6.84 12.65
C THR A 183 2.15 -8.24 13.15
N GLU A 184 1.59 -8.38 14.36
CA GLU A 184 1.20 -9.66 14.92
C GLU A 184 0.17 -10.36 14.02
N GLY A 185 0.50 -11.56 13.57
CA GLY A 185 -0.30 -12.35 12.63
C GLY A 185 -0.21 -11.90 11.17
N ASP A 186 0.58 -10.89 10.84
CA ASP A 186 0.85 -10.46 9.46
C ASP A 186 2.06 -11.21 8.89
N ASP A 187 2.05 -11.44 7.57
CA ASP A 187 3.17 -12.07 6.87
C ASP A 187 4.29 -11.04 6.65
N ILE A 188 5.23 -10.98 7.60
CA ILE A 188 6.36 -10.06 7.54
C ILE A 188 7.39 -10.61 6.56
N SER A 189 7.61 -9.91 5.48
CA SER A 189 8.62 -10.26 4.48
C SER A 189 9.63 -9.13 4.35
N ALA A 190 10.81 -9.32 4.92
CA ALA A 190 11.96 -8.47 4.61
C ALA A 190 12.57 -8.93 3.27
N TYR A 191 12.46 -8.11 2.24
CA TYR A 191 13.15 -8.33 0.97
C TYR A 191 14.42 -7.45 0.99
N GLY A 192 15.50 -8.00 1.58
CA GLY A 192 16.84 -7.46 1.41
C GLY A 192 17.36 -7.75 0.00
N PHE A 193 17.86 -6.73 -0.68
CA PHE A 193 18.58 -6.84 -1.96
C PHE A 193 20.02 -6.35 -1.78
#